data_ef2bc4623d26237489932bec1d919a91
#
_entry.id   ef2bc4623d26237489932bec1d919a91
#
_cell.length_a   1.000
_cell.length_b   1.000
_cell.length_c   1.000
_cell.angle_alpha   90.00
_cell.angle_beta   90.00
_cell.angle_gamma   90.00
#
_symmetry.space_group_name_H-M   'P 1'
#
loop_
_entity.id
_entity.type
_entity.pdbx_description
1 polymer ?
#
loop_
_entity_poly.entity_id
_entity_poly.type
_entity_poly.pdbx_seq_one_letter_code
_entity_poly.pdbx_strand_id
1 'polypeptide(L)'
;DGGIDYVIVHKLDRLARNRADDVEINRAFEDAGVRLISTSENIDQTPGGMLLHGIMSSIAEFYSRNLANEVIKGMGEKARNGGTLGKAPLGYMNVRARDENGREVRTIALDEERAPLIRLAFTEYATGRWTTKRLAAHLHDRGLTTVPTARKPAKAVTGAQLHRMLRHPYYKGVISFQGVDYAGAHEPLVDEETWSQVQAVLDSHRFGERERQHNHHLKTTVYCGLCGARLL
;
A
#
# COMPACT_ATOMS: atom_id res chain seq x y z
N ASP A 1 -3.25 10.22 47.80
CA ASP A 1 -2.47 10.21 46.55
C ASP A 1 -1.69 8.91 46.54
N GLY A 2 -2.25 7.86 45.93
CA GLY A 2 -1.57 6.57 45.78
C GLY A 2 -0.59 6.65 44.62
N GLY A 3 0.69 6.77 44.93
CA GLY A 3 1.76 6.61 43.93
C GLY A 3 1.78 5.19 43.38
N ILE A 4 2.32 5.02 42.17
CA ILE A 4 2.61 3.70 41.59
C ILE A 4 4.02 3.33 42.00
N ASP A 5 4.20 2.21 42.71
CA ASP A 5 5.51 1.73 43.14
C ASP A 5 6.11 0.73 42.12
N TYR A 6 5.24 -0.01 41.42
CA TYR A 6 5.66 -1.07 40.48
C TYR A 6 4.84 -1.06 39.21
N VAL A 7 5.51 -1.28 38.08
CA VAL A 7 4.92 -1.65 36.79
C VAL A 7 5.33 -3.08 36.48
N ILE A 8 4.36 -3.98 36.34
CA ILE A 8 4.58 -5.38 36.05
C ILE A 8 4.20 -5.67 34.59
N VAL A 9 5.13 -6.19 33.82
CA VAL A 9 4.92 -6.59 32.43
C VAL A 9 5.18 -8.07 32.25
N HIS A 10 4.51 -8.72 31.32
CA HIS A 10 4.78 -10.13 31.03
C HIS A 10 6.15 -10.29 30.35
N LYS A 11 6.43 -9.44 29.36
CA LYS A 11 7.73 -9.36 28.65
C LYS A 11 8.08 -7.92 28.36
N LEU A 12 9.36 -7.60 28.34
CA LEU A 12 9.84 -6.24 28.07
C LEU A 12 9.57 -5.81 26.62
N ASP A 13 9.52 -6.75 25.67
CA ASP A 13 9.15 -6.49 24.28
C ASP A 13 7.72 -5.94 24.09
N ARG A 14 6.89 -6.03 25.15
CA ARG A 14 5.53 -5.47 25.19
C ARG A 14 5.48 -4.03 25.70
N LEU A 15 6.54 -3.58 26.34
CA LEU A 15 6.62 -2.24 26.90
C LEU A 15 6.88 -1.19 25.82
N ALA A 16 7.81 -1.46 24.90
CA ALA A 16 8.21 -0.57 23.84
C ALA A 16 8.28 -1.28 22.49
N ARG A 17 8.10 -0.53 21.41
CA ARG A 17 8.18 -1.06 20.03
C ARG A 17 9.57 -0.90 19.41
N ASN A 18 10.38 -0.05 19.98
CA ASN A 18 11.75 0.20 19.54
C ASN A 18 12.61 0.62 20.73
N ARG A 19 13.93 0.66 20.53
CA ARG A 19 14.90 0.96 21.60
C ARG A 19 14.82 2.40 22.11
N ALA A 20 14.43 3.36 21.26
CA ALA A 20 14.33 4.75 21.68
C ALA A 20 13.20 4.95 22.70
N ASP A 21 12.02 4.39 22.40
CA ASP A 21 10.87 4.38 23.31
C ASP A 21 11.20 3.65 24.60
N ASP A 22 11.92 2.51 24.53
CA ASP A 22 12.34 1.73 25.69
C ASP A 22 13.22 2.55 26.65
N VAL A 23 14.21 3.25 26.13
CA VAL A 23 15.09 4.13 26.92
C VAL A 23 14.29 5.28 27.55
N GLU A 24 13.39 5.90 26.82
CA GLU A 24 12.56 7.00 27.30
C GLU A 24 11.62 6.56 28.42
N ILE A 25 10.96 5.42 28.25
CA ILE A 25 10.05 4.84 29.25
C ILE A 25 10.80 4.44 30.52
N ASN A 26 11.95 3.78 30.39
CA ASN A 26 12.74 3.39 31.55
C ASN A 26 13.23 4.61 32.34
N ARG A 27 13.66 5.67 31.64
CA ARG A 27 14.06 6.93 32.27
C ARG A 27 12.90 7.60 33.01
N ALA A 28 11.70 7.60 32.40
CA ALA A 28 10.51 8.15 33.06
C ALA A 28 10.14 7.36 34.34
N PHE A 29 10.33 6.05 34.35
CA PHE A 29 10.11 5.21 35.55
C PHE A 29 11.15 5.51 36.61
N GLU A 30 12.44 5.65 36.27
CA GLU A 30 13.50 6.03 37.19
C GLU A 30 13.22 7.40 37.82
N ASP A 31 12.88 8.41 37.02
CA ASP A 31 12.56 9.75 37.47
C ASP A 31 11.34 9.78 38.40
N ALA A 32 10.36 8.88 38.19
CA ALA A 32 9.16 8.74 39.00
C ALA A 32 9.37 7.82 40.23
N GLY A 33 10.54 7.16 40.38
CA GLY A 33 10.81 6.20 41.48
C GLY A 33 10.01 4.88 41.32
N VAL A 34 9.49 4.57 40.13
CA VAL A 34 8.69 3.39 39.81
C VAL A 34 9.60 2.23 39.40
N ARG A 35 9.36 1.03 39.94
CA ARG A 35 10.12 -0.18 39.59
C ARG A 35 9.42 -0.99 38.49
N LEU A 36 10.15 -1.26 37.39
CA LEU A 36 9.68 -2.15 36.33
C LEU A 36 10.06 -3.60 36.66
N ILE A 37 9.10 -4.54 36.59
CA ILE A 37 9.29 -5.98 36.81
C ILE A 37 8.73 -6.73 35.59
N SER A 38 9.57 -7.61 35.00
CA SER A 38 9.13 -8.59 34.00
C SER A 38 8.84 -9.93 34.67
N THR A 39 7.68 -10.55 34.34
CA THR A 39 7.31 -11.84 34.95
C THR A 39 7.97 -13.05 34.27
N SER A 40 8.44 -12.90 33.04
CA SER A 40 9.03 -13.98 32.23
C SER A 40 10.54 -13.84 32.04
N GLU A 41 11.09 -12.66 32.29
CA GLU A 41 12.50 -12.36 32.11
C GLU A 41 13.04 -11.95 33.48
N ASN A 42 13.98 -12.72 34.00
CA ASN A 42 14.60 -12.46 35.34
C ASN A 42 15.55 -11.25 35.26
N ILE A 43 15.05 -10.12 34.74
CA ILE A 43 15.79 -8.88 34.57
C ILE A 43 15.41 -7.98 35.74
N ASP A 44 16.33 -7.82 36.67
CA ASP A 44 16.21 -6.92 37.80
C ASP A 44 16.87 -5.56 37.49
N GLN A 45 16.64 -4.58 38.36
CA GLN A 45 17.23 -3.24 38.24
C GLN A 45 18.70 -3.17 38.70
N THR A 46 19.36 -4.32 38.82
CA THR A 46 20.80 -4.32 39.05
C THR A 46 21.55 -3.84 37.77
N PRO A 47 22.74 -3.28 37.91
CA PRO A 47 23.59 -2.92 36.77
C PRO A 47 23.78 -4.07 35.77
N GLY A 48 23.84 -5.32 36.26
CA GLY A 48 23.90 -6.54 35.44
C GLY A 48 22.61 -6.81 34.68
N GLY A 49 21.45 -6.67 35.35
CA GLY A 49 20.14 -6.81 34.71
C GLY A 49 19.89 -5.77 33.62
N MET A 50 20.24 -4.52 33.87
CA MET A 50 20.15 -3.43 32.89
C MET A 50 21.06 -3.67 31.65
N LEU A 51 22.29 -4.16 31.89
CA LEU A 51 23.19 -4.52 30.78
C LEU A 51 22.62 -5.67 29.95
N LEU A 52 22.11 -6.72 30.60
CA LEU A 52 21.49 -7.86 29.93
C LEU A 52 20.28 -7.42 29.10
N HIS A 53 19.42 -6.56 29.64
CA HIS A 53 18.29 -5.98 28.92
C HIS A 53 18.76 -5.21 27.67
N GLY A 54 19.75 -4.34 27.80
CA GLY A 54 20.32 -3.58 26.68
C GLY A 54 20.88 -4.48 25.57
N ILE A 55 21.54 -5.58 25.94
CA ILE A 55 22.06 -6.58 24.99
C ILE A 55 20.90 -7.31 24.30
N MET A 56 19.91 -7.80 25.04
CA MET A 56 18.75 -8.53 24.48
C MET A 56 17.93 -7.66 23.54
N SER A 57 17.69 -6.39 23.89
CA SER A 57 17.01 -5.42 23.03
C SER A 57 17.78 -5.18 21.73
N SER A 58 19.11 -5.06 21.81
CA SER A 58 19.98 -4.86 20.64
C SER A 58 19.98 -6.09 19.73
N ILE A 59 19.98 -7.29 20.30
CA ILE A 59 19.88 -8.55 19.55
C ILE A 59 18.51 -8.66 18.86
N ALA A 60 17.41 -8.34 19.55
CA ALA A 60 16.07 -8.36 18.97
C ALA A 60 15.93 -7.38 17.80
N GLU A 61 16.48 -6.18 17.93
CA GLU A 61 16.53 -5.19 16.85
C GLU A 61 17.36 -5.68 15.66
N PHE A 62 18.52 -6.26 15.91
CA PHE A 62 19.36 -6.86 14.86
C PHE A 62 18.61 -7.94 14.07
N TYR A 63 17.96 -8.88 14.77
CA TYR A 63 17.17 -9.93 14.10
C TYR A 63 16.01 -9.36 13.29
N SER A 64 15.32 -8.35 13.83
CA SER A 64 14.22 -7.68 13.13
C SER A 64 14.70 -7.01 11.83
N ARG A 65 15.81 -6.28 11.90
CA ARG A 65 16.43 -5.62 10.72
C ARG A 65 16.94 -6.64 9.71
N ASN A 66 17.57 -7.69 10.17
CA ASN A 66 18.09 -8.74 9.29
C ASN A 66 16.95 -9.46 8.57
N LEU A 67 15.86 -9.80 9.27
CA LEU A 67 14.66 -10.39 8.68
C LEU A 67 14.05 -9.47 7.63
N ALA A 68 13.95 -8.16 7.90
CA ALA A 68 13.45 -7.19 6.95
C ALA A 68 14.29 -7.16 5.67
N ASN A 69 15.62 -7.20 5.79
CA ASN A 69 16.54 -7.23 4.65
C ASN A 69 16.36 -8.51 3.81
N GLU A 70 16.25 -9.67 4.46
CA GLU A 70 16.03 -10.94 3.75
C GLU A 70 14.66 -10.96 3.03
N VAL A 71 13.62 -10.41 3.64
CA VAL A 71 12.30 -10.25 2.98
C VAL A 71 12.41 -9.34 1.76
N ILE A 72 13.08 -8.18 1.87
CA ILE A 72 13.28 -7.24 0.77
C ILE A 72 14.05 -7.92 -0.36
N LYS A 73 15.13 -8.66 -0.05
CA LYS A 73 15.92 -9.41 -1.02
C LYS A 73 15.07 -10.45 -1.76
N GLY A 74 14.30 -11.25 -1.01
CA GLY A 74 13.40 -12.26 -1.60
C GLY A 74 12.28 -11.63 -2.45
N MET A 75 11.74 -10.48 -2.06
CA MET A 75 10.77 -9.74 -2.87
C MET A 75 11.41 -9.20 -4.16
N GLY A 76 12.64 -8.68 -4.08
CA GLY A 76 13.37 -8.20 -5.25
C GLY A 76 13.70 -9.31 -6.25
N GLU A 77 14.07 -10.49 -5.76
CA GLU A 77 14.28 -11.67 -6.60
C GLU A 77 12.99 -12.16 -7.26
N LYS A 78 11.89 -12.18 -6.49
CA LYS A 78 10.57 -12.50 -7.03
C LYS A 78 10.15 -11.51 -8.11
N ALA A 79 10.37 -10.20 -7.93
CA ALA A 79 10.06 -9.18 -8.93
C ALA A 79 10.89 -9.35 -10.20
N ARG A 80 12.21 -9.60 -10.09
CA ARG A 80 13.09 -9.89 -11.24
C ARG A 80 12.62 -11.08 -12.06
N ASN A 81 12.07 -12.10 -11.40
CA ASN A 81 11.49 -13.28 -12.03
C ASN A 81 10.03 -13.07 -12.50
N GLY A 82 9.54 -11.82 -12.54
CA GLY A 82 8.19 -11.50 -12.99
C GLY A 82 7.07 -11.91 -12.03
N GLY A 83 7.41 -12.30 -10.80
CA GLY A 83 6.44 -12.78 -9.82
C GLY A 83 5.72 -11.66 -9.08
N THR A 84 4.40 -11.73 -9.00
CA THR A 84 3.56 -10.74 -8.30
C THR A 84 3.91 -10.62 -6.82
N LEU A 85 4.07 -9.39 -6.37
CA LEU A 85 4.37 -9.06 -4.97
C LEU A 85 3.08 -8.82 -4.19
N GLY A 86 2.87 -9.63 -3.14
CA GLY A 86 1.74 -9.48 -2.23
C GLY A 86 0.39 -9.92 -2.81
N LYS A 87 -0.65 -9.11 -2.59
CA LYS A 87 -2.02 -9.41 -3.03
C LYS A 87 -2.21 -9.05 -4.51
N ALA A 88 -2.86 -9.95 -5.25
CA ALA A 88 -3.25 -9.70 -6.63
C ALA A 88 -4.10 -8.43 -6.76
N PRO A 89 -3.83 -7.57 -7.75
CA PRO A 89 -4.71 -6.46 -8.10
C PRO A 89 -6.09 -6.95 -8.56
N LEU A 90 -7.09 -6.07 -8.51
CA LEU A 90 -8.45 -6.37 -8.95
C LEU A 90 -8.45 -6.82 -10.43
N GLY A 91 -9.19 -7.88 -10.75
CA GLY A 91 -9.14 -8.54 -12.05
C GLY A 91 -8.15 -9.71 -12.13
N TYR A 92 -7.39 -9.91 -11.05
CA TYR A 92 -6.53 -11.08 -10.85
C TYR A 92 -6.79 -11.73 -9.51
N MET A 93 -6.45 -13.01 -9.39
CA MET A 93 -6.53 -13.77 -8.14
C MET A 93 -5.23 -14.50 -7.84
N ASN A 94 -4.88 -14.59 -6.57
CA ASN A 94 -3.77 -15.43 -6.12
C ASN A 94 -4.21 -16.89 -6.18
N VAL A 95 -3.45 -17.71 -6.88
CA VAL A 95 -3.67 -19.15 -6.99
C VAL A 95 -2.44 -19.92 -6.54
N ARG A 96 -2.64 -21.17 -6.18
CA ARG A 96 -1.56 -22.13 -5.94
C ARG A 96 -1.48 -23.07 -7.13
N ALA A 97 -0.33 -23.12 -7.74
CA ALA A 97 -0.01 -24.05 -8.84
C ALA A 97 1.14 -24.95 -8.42
N ARG A 98 1.37 -26.03 -9.16
CA ARG A 98 2.59 -26.83 -9.02
C ARG A 98 3.52 -26.50 -10.17
N ASP A 99 4.80 -26.29 -9.84
CA ASP A 99 5.84 -26.12 -10.86
C ASP A 99 6.19 -27.46 -11.53
N GLU A 100 7.08 -27.42 -12.49
CA GLU A 100 7.57 -28.61 -13.23
C GLU A 100 8.21 -29.64 -12.29
N ASN A 101 8.68 -29.24 -11.12
CA ASN A 101 9.27 -30.10 -10.10
C ASN A 101 8.25 -30.59 -9.06
N GLY A 102 6.94 -30.33 -9.25
CA GLY A 102 5.86 -30.71 -8.35
C GLY A 102 5.77 -29.88 -7.08
N ARG A 103 6.54 -28.80 -6.93
CA ARG A 103 6.51 -27.90 -5.76
C ARG A 103 5.34 -26.94 -5.88
N GLU A 104 4.65 -26.71 -4.75
CA GLU A 104 3.57 -25.72 -4.68
C GLU A 104 4.17 -24.29 -4.79
N VAL A 105 3.77 -23.56 -5.83
CA VAL A 105 4.13 -22.17 -6.06
C VAL A 105 2.89 -21.28 -6.02
N ARG A 106 3.04 -20.10 -5.44
CA ARG A 106 1.99 -19.09 -5.43
C ARG A 106 2.14 -18.22 -6.68
N THR A 107 1.16 -18.30 -7.54
CA THR A 107 1.09 -17.55 -8.80
C THR A 107 -0.22 -16.77 -8.92
N ILE A 108 -0.44 -16.16 -10.08
CA ILE A 108 -1.61 -15.32 -10.39
C ILE A 108 -2.36 -15.95 -11.53
N ALA A 109 -3.68 -15.92 -11.44
CA ALA A 109 -4.60 -16.21 -12.54
C ALA A 109 -5.53 -15.01 -12.77
N LEU A 110 -6.16 -14.96 -13.93
CA LEU A 110 -7.22 -14.01 -14.20
C LEU A 110 -8.46 -14.31 -13.35
N ASP A 111 -9.11 -13.27 -12.87
CA ASP A 111 -10.42 -13.33 -12.25
C ASP A 111 -11.48 -13.24 -13.37
N GLU A 112 -12.06 -14.36 -13.76
CA GLU A 112 -12.99 -14.47 -14.90
C GLU A 112 -14.21 -13.54 -14.78
N GLU A 113 -14.66 -13.25 -13.57
CA GLU A 113 -15.78 -12.33 -13.36
C GLU A 113 -15.37 -10.86 -13.54
N ARG A 114 -14.18 -10.50 -13.04
CA ARG A 114 -13.75 -9.10 -12.95
C ARG A 114 -12.82 -8.66 -14.07
N ALA A 115 -12.01 -9.55 -14.62
CA ALA A 115 -11.05 -9.20 -15.66
C ALA A 115 -11.69 -8.56 -16.90
N PRO A 116 -12.83 -9.03 -17.44
CA PRO A 116 -13.52 -8.37 -18.54
C PRO A 116 -13.97 -6.95 -18.20
N LEU A 117 -14.44 -6.71 -16.98
CA LEU A 117 -14.87 -5.40 -16.51
C LEU A 117 -13.70 -4.43 -16.29
N ILE A 118 -12.52 -4.96 -15.94
CA ILE A 118 -11.30 -4.16 -15.87
C ILE A 118 -10.81 -3.77 -17.28
N ARG A 119 -10.80 -4.70 -18.24
CA ARG A 119 -10.52 -4.38 -19.66
C ARG A 119 -11.46 -3.29 -20.17
N LEU A 120 -12.76 -3.44 -19.92
CA LEU A 120 -13.77 -2.43 -20.27
C LEU A 120 -13.47 -1.07 -19.61
N ALA A 121 -13.05 -1.06 -18.34
CA ALA A 121 -12.71 0.18 -17.63
C ALA A 121 -11.60 0.95 -18.34
N PHE A 122 -10.55 0.29 -18.80
CA PHE A 122 -9.45 0.91 -19.53
C PHE A 122 -9.90 1.39 -20.92
N THR A 123 -10.61 0.57 -21.69
CA THR A 123 -11.12 0.93 -23.02
C THR A 123 -12.05 2.13 -22.96
N GLU A 124 -13.01 2.15 -22.04
CA GLU A 124 -13.97 3.25 -21.89
C GLU A 124 -13.27 4.53 -21.42
N TYR A 125 -12.32 4.41 -20.48
CA TYR A 125 -11.62 5.59 -19.98
C TYR A 125 -10.67 6.20 -21.02
N ALA A 126 -10.05 5.39 -21.89
CA ALA A 126 -9.21 5.86 -23.00
C ALA A 126 -9.96 6.80 -23.96
N THR A 127 -11.29 6.68 -24.08
CA THR A 127 -12.11 7.57 -24.91
C THR A 127 -12.13 9.03 -24.42
N GLY A 128 -11.69 9.31 -23.18
CA GLY A 128 -11.71 10.63 -22.58
C GLY A 128 -13.10 11.16 -22.16
N ARG A 129 -14.17 10.39 -22.40
CA ARG A 129 -15.57 10.82 -22.13
C ARG A 129 -15.99 10.60 -20.68
N TRP A 130 -15.22 9.84 -19.91
CA TRP A 130 -15.58 9.41 -18.58
C TRP A 130 -14.80 10.12 -17.50
N THR A 131 -15.48 10.54 -16.44
CA THR A 131 -14.82 10.80 -15.16
C THR A 131 -14.70 9.50 -14.39
N THR A 132 -13.67 9.37 -13.55
CA THR A 132 -13.47 8.14 -12.73
C THR A 132 -14.67 7.82 -11.86
N LYS A 133 -15.39 8.84 -11.35
CA LYS A 133 -16.60 8.66 -10.54
C LYS A 133 -17.76 8.07 -11.34
N ARG A 134 -18.05 8.62 -12.53
CA ARG A 134 -19.13 8.15 -13.42
C ARG A 134 -18.83 6.76 -13.95
N LEU A 135 -17.58 6.50 -14.36
CA LEU A 135 -17.17 5.20 -14.84
C LEU A 135 -17.26 4.12 -13.73
N ALA A 136 -16.87 4.45 -12.51
CA ALA A 136 -17.00 3.53 -11.38
C ALA A 136 -18.46 3.13 -11.11
N ALA A 137 -19.40 4.07 -11.19
CA ALA A 137 -20.83 3.79 -11.06
C ALA A 137 -21.32 2.87 -12.22
N HIS A 138 -20.96 3.21 -13.46
CA HIS A 138 -21.31 2.41 -14.63
C HIS A 138 -20.78 0.97 -14.58
N LEU A 139 -19.55 0.78 -14.09
CA LEU A 139 -18.97 -0.54 -13.92
C LEU A 139 -19.62 -1.32 -12.75
N HIS A 140 -20.05 -0.61 -11.70
CA HIS A 140 -20.80 -1.22 -10.60
C HIS A 140 -22.15 -1.77 -11.08
N ASP A 141 -22.88 -1.01 -11.90
CA ASP A 141 -24.15 -1.45 -12.51
C ASP A 141 -23.97 -2.70 -13.37
N ARG A 142 -22.75 -2.93 -13.88
CA ARG A 142 -22.35 -4.15 -14.61
C ARG A 142 -21.74 -5.24 -13.72
N GLY A 143 -21.75 -5.07 -12.41
CA GLY A 143 -21.31 -6.06 -11.44
C GLY A 143 -19.88 -5.93 -10.95
N LEU A 144 -19.13 -4.87 -11.32
CA LEU A 144 -17.77 -4.68 -10.79
C LEU A 144 -17.81 -4.35 -9.30
N THR A 145 -17.29 -5.28 -8.50
CA THR A 145 -17.18 -5.15 -7.05
C THR A 145 -15.75 -5.50 -6.59
N THR A 146 -15.40 -5.03 -5.40
CA THR A 146 -14.17 -5.46 -4.72
C THR A 146 -14.26 -6.93 -4.34
N VAL A 147 -13.11 -7.61 -4.30
CA VAL A 147 -13.06 -9.01 -3.85
C VAL A 147 -13.48 -9.10 -2.38
N PRO A 148 -14.50 -9.93 -2.04
CA PRO A 148 -14.92 -10.12 -0.67
C PRO A 148 -13.79 -10.80 0.14
N THR A 149 -13.77 -10.55 1.43
CA THR A 149 -12.89 -11.21 2.39
C THR A 149 -13.72 -11.77 3.54
N ALA A 150 -13.15 -12.65 4.36
CA ALA A 150 -13.85 -13.21 5.52
C ALA A 150 -14.40 -12.14 6.49
N ARG A 151 -13.80 -10.93 6.49
CA ARG A 151 -14.22 -9.83 7.39
C ARG A 151 -14.98 -8.70 6.70
N LYS A 152 -15.01 -8.65 5.36
CA LYS A 152 -15.61 -7.54 4.61
C LYS A 152 -16.32 -8.08 3.38
N PRO A 153 -17.61 -7.77 3.19
CA PRO A 153 -18.36 -8.14 1.99
C PRO A 153 -17.82 -7.37 0.75
N ALA A 154 -18.19 -7.86 -0.43
CA ALA A 154 -17.95 -7.14 -1.68
C ALA A 154 -18.63 -5.77 -1.63
N LYS A 155 -17.97 -4.75 -2.17
CA LYS A 155 -18.47 -3.37 -2.25
C LYS A 155 -18.23 -2.80 -3.64
N ALA A 156 -18.98 -1.78 -4.02
CA ALA A 156 -18.74 -1.00 -5.22
C ALA A 156 -17.32 -0.44 -5.23
N VAL A 157 -16.67 -0.46 -6.39
CA VAL A 157 -15.37 0.19 -6.60
C VAL A 157 -15.58 1.70 -6.64
N THR A 158 -14.87 2.44 -5.81
CA THR A 158 -14.97 3.91 -5.77
C THR A 158 -14.18 4.55 -6.92
N GLY A 159 -14.52 5.79 -7.30
CA GLY A 159 -13.77 6.54 -8.31
C GLY A 159 -12.28 6.72 -7.96
N ALA A 160 -11.95 6.87 -6.66
CA ALA A 160 -10.56 6.95 -6.20
C ALA A 160 -9.81 5.60 -6.33
N GLN A 161 -10.50 4.48 -6.10
CA GLN A 161 -9.91 3.15 -6.33
C GLN A 161 -9.72 2.89 -7.83
N LEU A 162 -10.70 3.26 -8.66
CA LEU A 162 -10.61 3.18 -10.10
C LEU A 162 -9.46 4.03 -10.63
N HIS A 163 -9.30 5.27 -10.16
CA HIS A 163 -8.16 6.12 -10.54
C HIS A 163 -6.81 5.47 -10.24
N ARG A 164 -6.65 4.91 -9.04
CA ARG A 164 -5.41 4.19 -8.68
C ARG A 164 -5.18 2.96 -9.56
N MET A 165 -6.24 2.22 -9.87
CA MET A 165 -6.19 1.08 -10.77
C MET A 165 -5.73 1.48 -12.16
N LEU A 166 -6.33 2.52 -12.76
CA LEU A 166 -5.97 3.02 -14.09
C LEU A 166 -4.52 3.54 -14.18
N ARG A 167 -3.91 3.94 -13.06
CA ARG A 167 -2.50 4.35 -12.96
C ARG A 167 -1.54 3.18 -12.70
N HIS A 168 -2.04 1.99 -12.43
CA HIS A 168 -1.20 0.89 -11.96
C HIS A 168 -0.57 0.13 -13.14
N PRO A 169 0.77 0.13 -13.32
CA PRO A 169 1.44 -0.44 -14.50
C PRO A 169 1.31 -1.98 -14.58
N TYR A 170 0.88 -2.62 -13.51
CA TYR A 170 0.62 -4.06 -13.45
C TYR A 170 -0.34 -4.52 -14.56
N TYR A 171 -1.35 -3.71 -14.90
CA TYR A 171 -2.35 -4.08 -15.90
C TYR A 171 -1.79 -4.18 -17.33
N LYS A 172 -0.66 -3.54 -17.60
CA LYS A 172 0.10 -3.69 -18.85
C LYS A 172 1.23 -4.73 -18.78
N GLY A 173 1.28 -5.53 -17.70
CA GLY A 173 2.28 -6.59 -17.54
C GLY A 173 3.58 -6.16 -16.87
N VAL A 174 3.59 -5.06 -16.12
CA VAL A 174 4.79 -4.53 -15.45
C VAL A 174 4.66 -4.63 -13.94
N ILE A 175 5.71 -5.10 -13.27
CA ILE A 175 5.83 -5.17 -11.81
C ILE A 175 6.84 -4.11 -11.35
N SER A 176 6.38 -3.17 -10.53
CA SER A 176 7.25 -2.15 -9.95
C SER A 176 7.69 -2.56 -8.54
N PHE A 177 8.98 -2.54 -8.28
CA PHE A 177 9.56 -2.80 -6.96
C PHE A 177 10.71 -1.82 -6.68
N GLN A 178 10.60 -1.06 -5.60
CA GLN A 178 11.59 -0.05 -5.18
C GLN A 178 11.97 0.96 -6.30
N GLY A 179 10.98 1.37 -7.10
CA GLY A 179 11.19 2.32 -8.20
C GLY A 179 11.81 1.73 -9.47
N VAL A 180 11.99 0.41 -9.51
CA VAL A 180 12.45 -0.32 -10.70
C VAL A 180 11.30 -1.13 -11.26
N ASP A 181 11.12 -1.06 -12.58
CA ASP A 181 10.10 -1.79 -13.31
C ASP A 181 10.68 -3.08 -13.92
N TYR A 182 9.96 -4.18 -13.72
CA TYR A 182 10.29 -5.52 -14.23
C TYR A 182 9.17 -6.05 -15.10
N ALA A 183 9.50 -6.84 -16.11
CA ALA A 183 8.48 -7.57 -16.87
C ALA A 183 7.76 -8.58 -15.97
N GLY A 184 6.44 -8.51 -15.93
CA GLY A 184 5.61 -9.46 -15.19
C GLY A 184 5.43 -10.77 -15.95
N ALA A 185 5.40 -11.89 -15.24
CA ALA A 185 5.07 -13.20 -15.81
C ALA A 185 3.55 -13.42 -15.94
N HIS A 186 2.73 -12.49 -15.45
CA HIS A 186 1.27 -12.56 -15.55
C HIS A 186 0.76 -12.05 -16.89
N GLU A 187 -0.38 -12.57 -17.33
CA GLU A 187 -1.05 -12.09 -18.53
C GLU A 187 -1.53 -10.64 -18.34
N PRO A 188 -1.13 -9.68 -19.22
CA PRO A 188 -1.61 -8.32 -19.14
C PRO A 188 -3.10 -8.24 -19.50
N LEU A 189 -3.86 -7.41 -18.80
CA LEU A 189 -5.26 -7.13 -19.12
C LEU A 189 -5.41 -6.06 -20.19
N VAL A 190 -4.37 -5.25 -20.39
CA VAL A 190 -4.40 -4.08 -21.27
C VAL A 190 -3.09 -4.01 -22.06
N ASP A 191 -3.16 -3.68 -23.33
CA ASP A 191 -1.99 -3.41 -24.15
C ASP A 191 -1.35 -2.05 -23.81
N GLU A 192 -0.11 -1.85 -24.24
CA GLU A 192 0.67 -0.64 -23.98
C GLU A 192 0.02 0.61 -24.59
N GLU A 193 -0.63 0.48 -25.74
CA GLU A 193 -1.27 1.62 -26.43
C GLU A 193 -2.47 2.13 -25.63
N THR A 194 -3.40 1.25 -25.30
CA THR A 194 -4.57 1.58 -24.46
C THR A 194 -4.15 2.15 -23.11
N TRP A 195 -3.12 1.54 -22.48
CA TRP A 195 -2.61 2.03 -21.20
C TRP A 195 -2.05 3.45 -21.33
N SER A 196 -1.26 3.74 -22.37
CA SER A 196 -0.68 5.06 -22.63
C SER A 196 -1.76 6.11 -22.91
N GLN A 197 -2.79 5.77 -23.68
CA GLN A 197 -3.94 6.63 -23.90
C GLN A 197 -4.65 6.98 -22.59
N VAL A 198 -4.87 6.00 -21.71
CA VAL A 198 -5.46 6.22 -20.38
C VAL A 198 -4.60 7.18 -19.56
N GLN A 199 -3.25 7.03 -19.59
CA GLN A 199 -2.37 7.96 -18.86
C GLN A 199 -2.48 9.39 -19.40
N ALA A 200 -2.52 9.56 -20.73
CA ALA A 200 -2.70 10.87 -21.35
C ALA A 200 -4.02 11.54 -20.92
N VAL A 201 -5.12 10.78 -20.86
CA VAL A 201 -6.42 11.27 -20.37
C VAL A 201 -6.34 11.64 -18.89
N LEU A 202 -5.73 10.79 -18.05
CA LEU A 202 -5.57 11.08 -16.62
C LEU A 202 -4.73 12.35 -16.38
N ASP A 203 -3.70 12.57 -17.18
CA ASP A 203 -2.83 13.74 -17.05
C ASP A 203 -3.51 15.01 -17.56
N SER A 204 -4.29 14.93 -18.65
CA SER A 204 -5.10 16.07 -19.12
C SER A 204 -6.11 16.53 -18.05
N HIS A 205 -6.72 15.61 -17.34
CA HIS A 205 -7.65 15.94 -16.25
C HIS A 205 -6.94 16.48 -14.98
N ARG A 206 -5.64 16.25 -14.82
CA ARG A 206 -4.86 16.80 -13.68
C ARG A 206 -4.73 18.32 -13.77
N PHE A 207 -4.66 18.86 -14.98
CA PHE A 207 -4.55 20.28 -15.26
C PHE A 207 -5.91 20.91 -15.64
N GLY A 208 -6.98 20.10 -15.70
CA GLY A 208 -8.34 20.58 -15.93
C GLY A 208 -8.79 21.51 -14.81
N GLU A 209 -9.51 22.57 -15.20
CA GLU A 209 -10.11 23.50 -14.23
C GLU A 209 -10.95 22.75 -13.21
N ARG A 210 -10.63 22.93 -11.94
CA ARG A 210 -11.59 22.60 -10.87
C ARG A 210 -12.81 23.51 -11.08
N GLU A 211 -13.98 22.93 -11.30
CA GLU A 211 -15.25 23.62 -11.30
C GLU A 211 -15.39 24.37 -9.96
N ARG A 212 -14.96 25.65 -9.94
CA ARG A 212 -15.15 26.49 -8.78
C ARG A 212 -16.63 26.90 -8.76
N GLN A 213 -17.30 26.68 -7.64
CA GLN A 213 -18.74 26.93 -7.47
C GLN A 213 -19.15 28.42 -7.61
N HIS A 214 -18.25 29.30 -7.99
CA HIS A 214 -18.57 30.70 -8.18
C HIS A 214 -18.87 30.97 -9.65
N ASN A 215 -20.15 31.12 -9.98
CA ASN A 215 -20.64 31.57 -11.27
C ASN A 215 -20.36 33.07 -11.46
N HIS A 216 -19.14 33.40 -11.87
CA HIS A 216 -18.79 34.76 -12.26
C HIS A 216 -18.80 34.88 -13.79
N HIS A 217 -19.56 35.82 -14.34
CA HIS A 217 -19.73 35.97 -15.80
C HIS A 217 -18.42 36.31 -16.56
N LEU A 218 -17.41 36.84 -15.87
CA LEU A 218 -16.06 37.11 -16.43
C LEU A 218 -15.09 35.93 -16.26
N LYS A 219 -15.52 34.84 -15.67
CA LYS A 219 -14.70 33.65 -15.49
C LYS A 219 -14.38 33.08 -16.88
N THR A 220 -13.11 32.86 -17.13
CA THR A 220 -12.60 32.30 -18.41
C THR A 220 -12.48 33.27 -19.57
N THR A 221 -12.93 34.51 -19.43
CA THR A 221 -12.94 35.50 -20.55
C THR A 221 -11.86 36.58 -20.47
N VAL A 222 -11.20 36.71 -19.29
CA VAL A 222 -10.19 37.76 -19.06
C VAL A 222 -8.79 37.14 -19.02
N TYR A 223 -7.89 37.74 -19.80
CA TYR A 223 -6.49 37.32 -19.92
C TYR A 223 -5.56 38.50 -19.61
N CYS A 224 -4.40 38.21 -19.09
CA CYS A 224 -3.34 39.21 -18.84
C CYS A 224 -2.80 39.69 -20.20
N GLY A 225 -2.83 41.00 -20.44
CA GLY A 225 -2.32 41.59 -21.70
C GLY A 225 -0.79 41.51 -21.86
N LEU A 226 -0.04 41.21 -20.76
CA LEU A 226 1.41 41.13 -20.78
C LEU A 226 1.92 39.70 -21.02
N CYS A 227 1.33 38.70 -20.34
CA CYS A 227 1.84 37.31 -20.39
C CYS A 227 0.84 36.32 -21.01
N GLY A 228 -0.36 36.75 -21.39
CA GLY A 228 -1.41 35.87 -21.93
C GLY A 228 -2.02 34.90 -20.91
N ALA A 229 -1.59 34.95 -19.65
CA ALA A 229 -2.16 34.08 -18.61
C ALA A 229 -3.60 34.46 -18.32
N ARG A 230 -4.44 33.45 -18.10
CA ARG A 230 -5.84 33.63 -17.74
C ARG A 230 -5.96 34.23 -16.33
N LEU A 231 -6.73 35.28 -16.18
CA LEU A 231 -7.03 35.87 -14.87
C LEU A 231 -8.21 35.14 -14.25
N LEU A 232 -8.08 34.79 -12.96
CA LEU A 232 -9.07 34.02 -12.18
C LEU A 232 -10.03 34.94 -11.44
#